data_59b6a6d93a209818f72c4aabc5ed1835
#
_entry.id   59b6a6d93a209818f72c4aabc5ed1835
#
_cell.length_a   1.000
_cell.length_b   1.000
_cell.length_c   1.000
_cell.angle_alpha   90.00
_cell.angle_beta   90.00
_cell.angle_gamma   90.00
#
_symmetry.space_group_name_H-M   'P 1'
#
loop_
_entity.id
_entity.type
_entity.pdbx_description
1 polymer ?
#
loop_
_entity_poly.entity_id
_entity_poly.type
_entity_poly.pdbx_seq_one_letter_code
_entity_poly.pdbx_strand_id
1 'polypeptide(L)' 'MSHLHEHLARYEQTERLAEAERLRRGHQLALARRKSRRAERAALQARLVLARSL' A
#
# COMPACT_ATOMS: atom_id res chain seq x y z
N MET A 1 34.79 -11.02 -19.77
CA MET A 1 33.49 -11.74 -19.75
C MET A 1 32.81 -11.71 -18.39
N SER A 2 33.54 -11.83 -17.28
CA SER A 2 33.00 -11.80 -15.94
C SER A 2 32.27 -10.50 -15.56
N HIS A 3 32.73 -9.37 -16.07
CA HIS A 3 32.13 -8.06 -15.75
C HIS A 3 30.74 -7.86 -16.32
N LEU A 4 30.44 -8.43 -17.49
CA LEU A 4 29.13 -8.31 -18.10
C LEU A 4 28.08 -9.08 -17.30
N HIS A 5 28.43 -10.29 -16.85
CA HIS A 5 27.52 -11.09 -16.00
C HIS A 5 27.27 -10.46 -14.64
N GLU A 6 28.31 -9.84 -14.04
CA GLU A 6 28.17 -9.14 -12.77
C GLU A 6 27.25 -7.93 -12.89
N HIS A 7 27.40 -7.15 -13.97
CA HIS A 7 26.52 -6.01 -14.22
C HIS A 7 25.08 -6.42 -14.46
N LEU A 8 24.84 -7.49 -15.19
CA LEU A 8 23.52 -8.03 -15.45
C LEU A 8 22.86 -8.55 -14.16
N ALA A 9 23.62 -9.27 -13.33
CA ALA A 9 23.11 -9.77 -12.06
C ALA A 9 22.74 -8.64 -11.11
N ARG A 10 23.54 -7.59 -11.04
CA ARG A 10 23.26 -6.40 -10.23
C ARG A 10 22.04 -5.64 -10.75
N TYR A 11 21.93 -5.50 -12.06
CA TYR A 11 20.78 -4.86 -12.68
C TYR A 11 19.48 -5.62 -12.35
N GLU A 12 19.49 -6.94 -12.49
CA GLU A 12 18.35 -7.79 -12.15
C GLU A 12 17.98 -7.69 -10.68
N GLN A 13 18.97 -7.64 -9.78
CA GLN A 13 18.74 -7.46 -8.36
C GLN A 13 18.10 -6.12 -8.04
N THR A 14 18.62 -5.04 -8.64
CA THR A 14 18.03 -3.70 -8.43
C THR A 14 16.63 -3.61 -8.97
N GLU A 15 16.34 -4.25 -10.09
CA GLU A 15 14.98 -4.35 -10.64
C GLU A 15 14.04 -5.08 -9.72
N ARG A 16 14.45 -6.22 -9.15
CA ARG A 16 13.66 -6.99 -8.21
C ARG A 16 13.38 -6.22 -6.93
N LEU A 17 14.39 -5.50 -6.41
CA LEU A 17 14.23 -4.68 -5.21
C LEU A 17 13.28 -3.52 -5.45
N ALA A 18 13.40 -2.85 -6.60
CA ALA A 18 12.51 -1.76 -6.97
C ALA A 18 11.07 -2.24 -7.11
N GLU A 19 10.86 -3.42 -7.71
CA GLU A 19 9.54 -4.03 -7.84
C GLU A 19 8.95 -4.38 -6.47
N ALA A 20 9.75 -4.98 -5.59
CA ALA A 20 9.32 -5.32 -4.24
C ALA A 20 8.93 -4.06 -3.44
N GLU A 21 9.65 -2.96 -3.60
CA GLU A 21 9.31 -1.69 -2.97
C GLU A 21 8.00 -1.12 -3.49
N ARG A 22 7.78 -1.18 -4.81
CA ARG A 22 6.52 -0.73 -5.42
C ARG A 22 5.34 -1.53 -4.91
N LEU A 23 5.49 -2.85 -4.81
CA LEU A 23 4.43 -3.72 -4.29
C LEU A 23 4.13 -3.43 -2.83
N ARG A 24 5.14 -3.20 -2.01
CA ARG A 24 4.96 -2.83 -0.59
C ARG A 24 4.24 -1.52 -0.45
N ARG A 25 4.62 -0.50 -1.21
CA ARG A 25 3.94 0.82 -1.19
C ARG A 25 2.48 0.69 -1.63
N GLY A 26 2.23 -0.05 -2.70
CA GLY A 26 0.88 -0.31 -3.16
C GLY A 26 0.03 -1.00 -2.10
N HIS A 27 0.58 -2.00 -1.42
CA HIS A 27 -0.09 -2.71 -0.34
C HIS A 27 -0.39 -1.79 0.85
N GLN A 28 0.58 -0.96 1.25
CA GLN A 28 0.40 0.00 2.33
C GLN A 28 -0.67 1.04 2.00
N LEU A 29 -0.69 1.53 0.76
CA LEU A 29 -1.73 2.45 0.29
C LEU A 29 -3.11 1.80 0.31
N ALA A 30 -3.21 0.55 -0.13
CA ALA A 30 -4.48 -0.18 -0.11
C ALA A 30 -4.99 -0.37 1.31
N LEU A 31 -4.12 -0.71 2.25
CA LEU A 31 -4.47 -0.83 3.67
C LEU A 31 -4.92 0.51 4.26
N ALA A 32 -4.20 1.59 3.94
CA ALA A 32 -4.55 2.93 4.41
C ALA A 32 -5.93 3.36 3.89
N ARG A 33 -6.24 3.07 2.62
CA ARG A 33 -7.55 3.36 2.03
C ARG A 33 -8.67 2.58 2.69
N ARG A 34 -8.46 1.30 2.98
CA ARG A 34 -9.44 0.46 3.70
C ARG A 34 -9.70 1.01 5.10
N LYS A 35 -8.65 1.38 5.81
CA LYS A 35 -8.75 1.95 7.16
C LYS A 35 -9.52 3.27 7.15
N SER A 36 -9.24 4.14 6.18
CA SER A 36 -9.94 5.40 6.01
C SER A 36 -11.42 5.20 5.73
N ARG A 37 -11.78 4.30 4.80
CA ARG A 37 -13.18 3.98 4.50
C ARG A 37 -13.92 3.41 5.70
N ARG A 38 -13.25 2.57 6.48
CA ARG A 38 -13.81 2.00 7.70
C ARG A 38 -14.10 3.09 8.73
N ALA A 39 -13.17 4.03 8.91
CA ALA A 39 -13.36 5.17 9.80
C ALA A 39 -14.51 6.08 9.33
N GLU A 40 -14.60 6.33 8.03
CA GLU A 40 -15.70 7.11 7.45
C GLU A 40 -17.06 6.46 7.68
N ARG A 41 -17.17 5.14 7.49
CA ARG A 41 -18.39 4.41 7.76
C ARG A 41 -18.76 4.46 9.23
N ALA A 42 -17.79 4.31 10.13
CA ALA A 42 -18.04 4.38 11.57
C ALA A 42 -18.54 5.78 11.97
N ALA A 43 -17.93 6.83 11.41
CA ALA A 43 -18.36 8.20 11.65
C ALA A 43 -19.77 8.45 11.13
N LEU A 44 -20.10 7.93 9.95
CA LEU A 44 -21.44 8.04 9.38
C LEU A 44 -22.48 7.33 10.26
N GLN A 45 -22.19 6.12 10.71
CA GLN A 45 -23.07 5.37 11.61
C GLN A 45 -23.28 6.11 12.93
N ALA A 46 -22.23 6.67 13.50
CA ALA A 46 -22.34 7.45 14.73
C ALA A 46 -23.26 8.66 14.56
N ARG A 47 -23.14 9.37 13.43
CA ARG A 47 -24.03 10.51 13.11
C ARG A 47 -25.48 10.09 12.98
N LEU A 48 -25.72 8.94 12.34
CA LEU A 48 -27.10 8.41 12.19
C LEU A 48 -27.70 8.03 13.52
N VAL A 49 -26.92 7.41 14.40
CA VAL A 49 -27.38 7.05 15.74
C VAL A 49 -27.71 8.31 16.55
N LEU A 50 -26.87 9.32 16.51
CA LEU A 50 -27.11 10.59 17.19
C LEU A 50 -28.36 11.29 16.65
N ALA A 51 -28.56 11.29 15.34
CA ALA A 51 -29.74 11.89 14.72
C ALA A 51 -31.02 11.18 15.13
N ARG A 52 -30.99 9.86 15.34
CA ARG A 52 -32.12 9.08 15.80
C ARG A 52 -32.44 9.27 17.28
N SER A 53 -31.43 9.64 18.05
CA SER A 53 -31.54 9.84 19.50
C SER A 53 -32.16 11.20 19.86
N LEU A 54 -32.12 12.11 18.92
CA LEU A 54 -32.71 13.44 19.08
C LEU A 54 -34.16 13.43 18.66
#